data_c137aff9c9d6867ed3174ec5a8b83feb
#
_entry.id   c137aff9c9d6867ed3174ec5a8b83feb
#
_cell.length_a   1.000
_cell.length_b   1.000
_cell.length_c   1.000
_cell.angle_alpha   90.00
_cell.angle_beta   90.00
_cell.angle_gamma   90.00
#
_symmetry.space_group_name_H-M   'P 1'
#
loop_
_entity.id
_entity.type
_entity.pdbx_description
1 polymer ?
#
loop_
_entity_poly.entity_id
_entity_poly.type
_entity_poly.pdbx_seq_one_letter_code
_entity_poly.pdbx_strand_id
1 'polypeptide(L)'
;MPPHVAYTRFVAVSKRSLWALVATMVGLVVWIASYNTGENGARMVFSNMTKGVTLQNIMSKPHYQGVDGRNRPYTVIAEKARQLDKDNVSLQNISADMVMSNGAWIAMNAGSGIINLQTKQLELHDGMDVFYEGGYEFRTDHARVDIQNGSAYGDAKVEGQGPFGTLLADGFTIEKNGGTIHFNGSVRMKLYRR
;
A
#
# COMPACT_ATOMS: atom_id res chain seq x y z
N MET A 1 -71.66 28.45 -1.25
CA MET A 1 -70.68 28.58 -2.35
C MET A 1 -69.31 28.27 -1.79
N PRO A 2 -68.67 27.26 -2.23
CA PRO A 2 -67.41 26.75 -1.59
C PRO A 2 -66.15 27.39 -2.20
N PRO A 3 -65.11 27.68 -1.37
CA PRO A 3 -63.82 28.13 -1.82
C PRO A 3 -62.85 26.94 -1.94
N HIS A 4 -62.91 26.17 -3.04
CA HIS A 4 -62.02 25.00 -3.23
C HIS A 4 -60.87 25.25 -4.21
N VAL A 5 -60.63 26.44 -4.67
CA VAL A 5 -59.63 26.71 -5.73
C VAL A 5 -58.24 27.10 -5.18
N ALA A 6 -58.14 27.47 -3.90
CA ALA A 6 -56.87 27.90 -3.31
C ALA A 6 -55.98 26.73 -2.86
N TYR A 7 -56.54 25.60 -2.51
CA TYR A 7 -55.80 24.42 -1.97
C TYR A 7 -54.97 23.68 -3.01
N THR A 8 -55.48 23.58 -4.23
CA THR A 8 -54.78 22.84 -5.33
C THR A 8 -53.54 23.58 -5.85
N ARG A 9 -53.50 24.91 -5.82
CA ARG A 9 -52.32 25.65 -6.20
C ARG A 9 -51.20 25.60 -5.16
N PHE A 10 -51.55 25.57 -3.89
CA PHE A 10 -50.59 25.44 -2.79
C PHE A 10 -49.92 24.06 -2.79
N VAL A 11 -50.64 22.99 -3.03
CA VAL A 11 -50.12 21.60 -3.13
C VAL A 11 -49.24 21.44 -4.36
N ALA A 12 -49.56 22.05 -5.49
CA ALA A 12 -48.76 21.99 -6.71
C ALA A 12 -47.41 22.74 -6.58
N VAL A 13 -47.38 23.87 -5.88
CA VAL A 13 -46.14 24.63 -5.59
C VAL A 13 -45.28 23.90 -4.57
N SER A 14 -45.87 23.38 -3.51
CA SER A 14 -45.18 22.60 -2.48
C SER A 14 -44.55 21.31 -3.07
N LYS A 15 -45.23 20.63 -3.99
CA LYS A 15 -44.70 19.43 -4.68
C LYS A 15 -43.51 19.76 -5.60
N ARG A 16 -43.57 20.92 -6.29
CA ARG A 16 -42.46 21.37 -7.13
C ARG A 16 -41.24 21.82 -6.32
N SER A 17 -41.44 22.49 -5.18
CA SER A 17 -40.34 22.88 -4.29
C SER A 17 -39.67 21.68 -3.63
N LEU A 18 -40.43 20.62 -3.30
CA LEU A 18 -39.86 19.37 -2.78
C LEU A 18 -38.98 18.68 -3.82
N TRP A 19 -39.41 18.58 -5.07
CA TRP A 19 -38.61 17.99 -6.15
C TRP A 19 -37.35 18.84 -6.46
N ALA A 20 -37.43 20.15 -6.39
CA ALA A 20 -36.27 21.02 -6.53
C ALA A 20 -35.26 20.85 -5.40
N LEU A 21 -35.73 20.66 -4.16
CA LEU A 21 -34.87 20.38 -3.00
C LEU A 21 -34.18 19.03 -3.09
N VAL A 22 -34.88 18.00 -3.53
CA VAL A 22 -34.29 16.67 -3.80
C VAL A 22 -33.26 16.75 -4.93
N ALA A 23 -33.55 17.45 -6.00
CA ALA A 23 -32.62 17.62 -7.13
C ALA A 23 -31.34 18.37 -6.73
N THR A 24 -31.46 19.42 -5.90
CA THR A 24 -30.28 20.12 -5.37
C THR A 24 -29.48 19.26 -4.41
N MET A 25 -30.11 18.45 -3.58
CA MET A 25 -29.41 17.53 -2.67
C MET A 25 -28.68 16.42 -3.43
N VAL A 26 -29.30 15.85 -4.46
CA VAL A 26 -28.67 14.84 -5.34
C VAL A 26 -27.52 15.49 -6.13
N GLY A 27 -27.70 16.69 -6.66
CA GLY A 27 -26.64 17.44 -7.35
C GLY A 27 -25.45 17.73 -6.44
N LEU A 28 -25.68 18.05 -5.18
CA LEU A 28 -24.64 18.31 -4.18
C LEU A 28 -23.87 17.02 -3.81
N VAL A 29 -24.58 15.90 -3.67
CA VAL A 29 -23.96 14.60 -3.44
C VAL A 29 -23.12 14.15 -4.64
N VAL A 30 -23.63 14.30 -5.86
CA VAL A 30 -22.88 13.99 -7.09
C VAL A 30 -21.67 14.92 -7.24
N TRP A 31 -21.81 16.20 -6.90
CA TRP A 31 -20.71 17.15 -6.93
C TRP A 31 -19.61 16.79 -5.91
N ILE A 32 -19.98 16.48 -4.67
CA ILE A 32 -19.04 16.01 -3.64
C ILE A 32 -18.41 14.66 -4.06
N ALA A 33 -19.19 13.73 -4.63
CA ALA A 33 -18.68 12.48 -5.14
C ALA A 33 -17.70 12.67 -6.31
N SER A 34 -17.92 13.63 -7.20
CA SER A 34 -17.02 13.96 -8.32
C SER A 34 -15.72 14.61 -7.86
N TYR A 35 -15.71 15.33 -6.74
CA TYR A 35 -14.48 15.84 -6.13
C TYR A 35 -13.70 14.75 -5.37
N ASN A 36 -14.36 13.66 -4.98
CA ASN A 36 -13.74 12.54 -4.25
C ASN A 36 -13.25 11.39 -5.16
N THR A 37 -13.30 11.53 -6.49
CA THR A 37 -12.88 10.49 -7.44
C THR A 37 -11.38 10.58 -7.76
N GLY A 38 -10.57 10.73 -6.74
CA GLY A 38 -9.13 10.79 -6.96
C GLY A 38 -8.34 10.71 -5.68
N GLU A 39 -8.56 9.70 -4.86
CA GLU A 39 -7.54 9.24 -3.91
C GLU A 39 -8.09 8.06 -3.09
N ASN A 40 -8.03 6.85 -3.68
CA ASN A 40 -7.81 5.65 -2.86
C ASN A 40 -6.34 5.68 -2.42
N GLY A 41 -5.92 6.83 -1.89
CA GLY A 41 -4.63 7.10 -1.30
C GLY A 41 -4.70 6.78 0.18
N ALA A 42 -3.86 5.86 0.58
CA ALA A 42 -3.56 5.54 1.95
C ALA A 42 -3.58 6.75 2.89
N ARG A 43 -4.40 6.72 3.92
CA ARG A 43 -4.40 7.73 4.99
C ARG A 43 -3.21 7.49 5.90
N MET A 44 -2.21 8.37 5.83
CA MET A 44 -1.25 8.50 6.91
C MET A 44 -1.97 9.13 8.11
N VAL A 45 -2.12 8.39 9.19
CA VAL A 45 -2.61 8.93 10.45
C VAL A 45 -1.43 9.63 11.13
N PHE A 46 -1.33 10.94 10.96
CA PHE A 46 -0.37 11.77 11.69
C PHE A 46 -0.87 11.97 13.12
N SER A 47 -0.38 11.18 14.05
CA SER A 47 -0.57 11.41 15.47
C SER A 47 0.57 12.29 15.98
N ASN A 48 0.20 13.51 16.44
CA ASN A 48 1.02 14.51 17.14
C ASN A 48 1.98 15.36 16.30
N MET A 49 1.45 16.44 15.71
CA MET A 49 2.24 17.61 15.36
C MET A 49 2.46 18.49 16.60
N THR A 50 3.66 18.52 17.13
CA THR A 50 4.12 19.60 18.00
C THR A 50 4.68 20.72 17.12
N LYS A 51 4.07 21.90 17.19
CA LYS A 51 4.50 23.12 16.49
C LYS A 51 5.87 23.59 17.01
N GLY A 52 6.80 23.80 16.10
CA GLY A 52 7.95 24.69 16.30
C GLY A 52 9.30 24.00 16.23
N VAL A 53 10.05 24.37 15.26
CA VAL A 53 11.48 24.26 14.94
C VAL A 53 11.68 23.55 13.61
N THR A 54 12.48 24.16 12.73
CA THR A 54 13.00 23.63 11.46
C THR A 54 13.82 22.36 11.72
N LEU A 55 13.17 21.30 12.13
CA LEU A 55 13.75 19.98 12.30
C LEU A 55 13.21 19.12 11.17
N GLN A 56 14.12 18.50 10.45
CA GLN A 56 13.87 17.44 9.48
C GLN A 56 12.58 16.71 9.88
N ASN A 57 11.61 16.61 8.95
CA ASN A 57 10.34 15.91 9.16
C ASN A 57 10.62 14.44 9.51
N ILE A 58 10.90 14.18 10.79
CA ILE A 58 11.17 12.84 11.31
C ILE A 58 9.92 12.37 12.04
N MET A 59 9.42 11.23 11.64
CA MET A 59 8.36 10.52 12.35
C MET A 59 8.93 9.31 13.06
N SER A 60 8.54 9.12 14.32
CA SER A 60 8.86 7.93 15.09
C SER A 60 7.72 6.93 14.99
N LYS A 61 8.04 5.68 14.75
CA LYS A 61 7.09 4.56 14.61
C LYS A 61 5.94 4.85 13.65
N PRO A 62 6.25 5.29 12.40
CA PRO A 62 5.20 5.46 11.41
C PRO A 62 4.53 4.12 11.10
N HIS A 63 3.22 4.15 10.98
CA HIS A 63 2.40 3.01 10.60
C HIS A 63 1.62 3.40 9.34
N TYR A 64 1.81 2.64 8.29
CA TYR A 64 1.18 2.84 7.01
C TYR A 64 0.37 1.61 6.62
N GLN A 65 -0.87 1.81 6.21
CA GLN A 65 -1.73 0.78 5.65
C GLN A 65 -2.17 1.18 4.26
N GLY A 66 -2.14 0.24 3.35
CA GLY A 66 -2.51 0.46 1.96
C GLY A 66 -3.06 -0.79 1.31
N VAL A 67 -3.39 -0.65 0.05
CA VAL A 67 -3.73 -1.78 -0.83
C VAL A 67 -2.82 -1.75 -2.05
N ASP A 68 -2.44 -2.91 -2.52
CA ASP A 68 -1.65 -3.04 -3.75
C ASP A 68 -2.56 -2.94 -5.00
N GLY A 69 -1.97 -3.09 -6.18
CA GLY A 69 -2.70 -3.06 -7.45
C GLY A 69 -3.78 -4.15 -7.63
N ARG A 70 -3.85 -5.14 -6.74
CA ARG A 70 -4.87 -6.19 -6.67
C ARG A 70 -5.86 -6.02 -5.52
N ASN A 71 -5.87 -4.86 -4.88
CA ASN A 71 -6.69 -4.57 -3.70
C ASN A 71 -6.40 -5.49 -2.50
N ARG A 72 -5.15 -6.01 -2.40
CA ARG A 72 -4.71 -6.79 -1.23
C ARG A 72 -4.20 -5.82 -0.16
N PRO A 73 -4.69 -5.92 1.07
CA PRO A 73 -4.23 -5.05 2.14
C PRO A 73 -2.78 -5.41 2.54
N TYR A 74 -1.99 -4.38 2.77
CA TYR A 74 -0.66 -4.51 3.35
C TYR A 74 -0.44 -3.47 4.44
N THR A 75 0.42 -3.80 5.38
CA THR A 75 0.85 -2.93 6.48
C THR A 75 2.36 -2.74 6.38
N VAL A 76 2.82 -1.53 6.60
CA VAL A 76 4.25 -1.21 6.73
C VAL A 76 4.46 -0.39 7.99
N ILE A 77 5.37 -0.85 8.82
CA ILE A 77 5.78 -0.17 10.05
C ILE A 77 7.28 0.10 9.93
N ALA A 78 7.74 1.26 10.37
CA ALA A 78 9.16 1.53 10.52
C ALA A 78 9.45 2.10 11.91
N GLU A 79 10.69 2.01 12.38
CA GLU A 79 11.10 2.66 13.63
C GLU A 79 11.16 4.16 13.45
N LYS A 80 11.70 4.61 12.30
CA LYS A 80 11.80 6.03 11.93
C LYS A 80 11.50 6.21 10.46
N ALA A 81 10.84 7.33 10.14
CA ALA A 81 10.72 7.84 8.79
C ALA A 81 11.19 9.28 8.72
N ARG A 82 11.95 9.63 7.71
CA ARG A 82 12.44 10.97 7.44
C ARG A 82 12.13 11.37 6.01
N GLN A 83 11.41 12.44 5.85
CA GLN A 83 11.17 13.02 4.52
C GLN A 83 12.49 13.57 3.98
N LEU A 84 12.94 13.08 2.84
CA LEU A 84 14.14 13.54 2.14
C LEU A 84 13.83 14.73 1.24
N ASP A 85 12.73 14.61 0.50
CA ASP A 85 12.20 15.64 -0.38
C ASP A 85 10.67 15.50 -0.51
N LYS A 86 10.06 16.15 -1.51
CA LYS A 86 8.59 16.15 -1.71
C LYS A 86 8.02 14.73 -1.90
N ASP A 87 8.76 13.87 -2.57
CA ASP A 87 8.26 12.59 -3.04
C ASP A 87 8.97 11.40 -2.37
N ASN A 88 10.14 11.60 -1.75
CA ASN A 88 10.95 10.54 -1.18
C ASN A 88 10.98 10.58 0.34
N VAL A 89 10.78 9.40 0.94
CA VAL A 89 10.84 9.18 2.38
C VAL A 89 11.83 8.05 2.69
N SER A 90 12.82 8.33 3.53
CA SER A 90 13.73 7.32 4.08
C SER A 90 13.09 6.65 5.29
N LEU A 91 13.20 5.34 5.36
CA LEU A 91 12.67 4.47 6.40
C LEU A 91 13.82 3.70 7.06
N GLN A 92 13.72 3.46 8.36
CA GLN A 92 14.68 2.66 9.15
C GLN A 92 13.95 1.58 9.93
N ASN A 93 14.53 0.38 9.99
CA ASN A 93 13.98 -0.80 10.66
C ASN A 93 12.54 -1.05 10.23
N ILE A 94 12.40 -1.52 9.00
CA ILE A 94 11.12 -1.70 8.31
C ILE A 94 10.60 -3.09 8.60
N SER A 95 9.32 -3.20 8.94
CA SER A 95 8.57 -4.45 8.96
C SER A 95 7.31 -4.28 8.12
N ALA A 96 7.05 -5.20 7.25
CA ALA A 96 5.85 -5.19 6.42
C ALA A 96 5.19 -6.56 6.39
N ASP A 97 3.87 -6.56 6.29
CA ASP A 97 3.06 -7.77 6.17
C ASP A 97 1.94 -7.59 5.15
N MET A 98 1.55 -8.69 4.52
CA MET A 98 0.49 -8.75 3.54
C MET A 98 -0.18 -10.12 3.54
N VAL A 99 -1.48 -10.15 3.28
CA VAL A 99 -2.21 -11.38 2.98
C VAL A 99 -2.43 -11.47 1.47
N MET A 100 -1.95 -12.56 0.88
CA MET A 100 -2.07 -12.84 -0.54
C MET A 100 -3.49 -13.24 -0.92
N SER A 101 -3.86 -13.15 -2.20
CA SER A 101 -5.21 -13.49 -2.70
C SER A 101 -5.63 -14.95 -2.44
N ASN A 102 -4.67 -15.86 -2.25
CA ASN A 102 -4.90 -17.26 -1.88
C ASN A 102 -5.00 -17.48 -0.37
N GLY A 103 -4.99 -16.40 0.42
CA GLY A 103 -5.01 -16.43 1.89
C GLY A 103 -3.64 -16.62 2.54
N ALA A 104 -2.59 -16.90 1.77
CA ALA A 104 -1.25 -17.09 2.32
C ALA A 104 -0.69 -15.77 2.89
N TRP A 105 0.01 -15.90 4.00
CA TRP A 105 0.66 -14.77 4.66
C TRP A 105 2.10 -14.61 4.20
N ILE A 106 2.52 -13.35 4.01
CA ILE A 106 3.90 -12.97 3.74
C ILE A 106 4.29 -11.82 4.66
N ALA A 107 5.48 -11.89 5.25
CA ALA A 107 6.07 -10.82 6.02
C ALA A 107 7.49 -10.51 5.53
N MET A 108 7.93 -9.30 5.76
CA MET A 108 9.25 -8.82 5.38
C MET A 108 9.81 -7.92 6.48
N ASN A 109 11.09 -8.06 6.75
CA ASN A 109 11.86 -7.10 7.53
C ASN A 109 13.01 -6.57 6.68
N ALA A 110 13.37 -5.29 6.85
CA ALA A 110 14.53 -4.70 6.20
C ALA A 110 15.18 -3.65 7.11
N GLY A 111 16.50 -3.50 7.01
CA GLY A 111 17.25 -2.54 7.84
C GLY A 111 16.92 -1.11 7.45
N SER A 112 16.92 -0.77 6.17
CA SER A 112 16.57 0.56 5.69
C SER A 112 15.90 0.52 4.32
N GLY A 113 15.31 1.66 3.92
CA GLY A 113 14.74 1.80 2.59
C GLY A 113 14.36 3.24 2.25
N ILE A 114 14.11 3.46 0.97
CA ILE A 114 13.59 4.72 0.45
C ILE A 114 12.35 4.41 -0.37
N ILE A 115 11.24 5.01 0.01
CA ILE A 115 9.99 4.94 -0.76
C ILE A 115 9.76 6.23 -1.52
N ASN A 116 9.45 6.10 -2.80
CA ASN A 116 8.91 7.20 -3.61
C ASN A 116 7.38 7.15 -3.56
N LEU A 117 6.78 8.20 -3.02
CA LEU A 117 5.34 8.29 -2.78
C LEU A 117 4.52 8.44 -4.07
N GLN A 118 5.13 8.98 -5.13
CA GLN A 118 4.50 9.17 -6.44
C GLN A 118 4.49 7.88 -7.25
N THR A 119 5.68 7.30 -7.45
CA THR A 119 5.85 6.11 -8.29
C THR A 119 5.53 4.81 -7.56
N LYS A 120 5.35 4.84 -6.23
CA LYS A 120 5.15 3.67 -5.36
C LYS A 120 6.29 2.66 -5.45
N GLN A 121 7.49 3.14 -5.75
CA GLN A 121 8.70 2.34 -5.73
C GLN A 121 9.37 2.40 -4.37
N LEU A 122 9.75 1.24 -3.86
CA LEU A 122 10.45 1.07 -2.60
C LEU A 122 11.80 0.41 -2.87
N GLU A 123 12.86 1.06 -2.51
CA GLU A 123 14.22 0.55 -2.56
C GLU A 123 14.66 0.15 -1.15
N LEU A 124 15.07 -1.10 -0.97
CA LEU A 124 15.42 -1.72 0.33
C LEU A 124 16.90 -2.02 0.38
N HIS A 125 17.53 -1.74 1.52
CA HIS A 125 18.95 -1.89 1.80
C HIS A 125 19.18 -2.45 3.20
N ASP A 126 20.45 -2.77 3.51
CA ASP A 126 20.92 -3.19 4.84
C ASP A 126 20.29 -4.50 5.32
N GLY A 127 20.15 -5.45 4.40
CA GLY A 127 19.57 -6.75 4.67
C GLY A 127 18.05 -6.77 4.63
N MET A 128 17.49 -7.75 3.96
CA MET A 128 16.06 -8.01 3.87
C MET A 128 15.79 -9.49 4.12
N ASP A 129 14.91 -9.79 5.05
CA ASP A 129 14.38 -11.12 5.33
C ASP A 129 12.90 -11.15 4.91
N VAL A 130 12.52 -12.16 4.12
CA VAL A 130 11.15 -12.41 3.69
C VAL A 130 10.70 -13.77 4.17
N PHE A 131 9.58 -13.81 4.86
CA PHE A 131 8.93 -15.00 5.38
C PHE A 131 7.62 -15.23 4.64
N TYR A 132 7.45 -16.44 4.13
CA TYR A 132 6.22 -16.85 3.46
C TYR A 132 5.63 -18.05 4.19
N GLU A 133 4.29 -18.10 4.24
CA GLU A 133 3.55 -19.21 4.84
C GLU A 133 4.04 -20.56 4.35
N GLY A 134 4.11 -21.54 5.25
CA GLY A 134 4.65 -22.85 4.95
C GLY A 134 6.15 -22.99 5.27
N GLY A 135 6.77 -22.01 5.92
CA GLY A 135 8.15 -22.09 6.42
C GLY A 135 9.21 -21.80 5.36
N TYR A 136 8.87 -20.96 4.37
CA TYR A 136 9.84 -20.46 3.40
C TYR A 136 10.42 -19.14 3.90
N GLU A 137 11.74 -19.03 3.83
CA GLU A 137 12.49 -17.84 4.19
C GLU A 137 13.48 -17.49 3.08
N PHE A 138 13.56 -16.21 2.74
CA PHE A 138 14.50 -15.67 1.76
C PHE A 138 15.21 -14.47 2.37
N ARG A 139 16.52 -14.40 2.17
CA ARG A 139 17.38 -13.30 2.59
C ARG A 139 18.14 -12.73 1.42
N THR A 140 18.22 -11.40 1.35
CA THR A 140 19.06 -10.67 0.39
C THR A 140 19.45 -9.31 0.98
N ASP A 141 20.50 -8.68 0.46
CA ASP A 141 20.96 -7.38 0.98
C ASP A 141 20.27 -6.19 0.31
N HIS A 142 19.73 -6.38 -0.91
CA HIS A 142 19.14 -5.30 -1.68
C HIS A 142 17.96 -5.78 -2.51
N ALA A 143 16.92 -4.96 -2.58
CA ALA A 143 15.77 -5.18 -3.45
C ALA A 143 15.08 -3.87 -3.85
N ARG A 144 14.53 -3.84 -5.06
CA ARG A 144 13.60 -2.81 -5.52
C ARG A 144 12.23 -3.42 -5.74
N VAL A 145 11.22 -2.79 -5.15
CA VAL A 145 9.84 -3.24 -5.17
C VAL A 145 8.95 -2.18 -5.80
N ASP A 146 8.20 -2.54 -6.81
CA ASP A 146 7.10 -1.76 -7.36
C ASP A 146 5.80 -2.24 -6.71
N ILE A 147 5.34 -1.48 -5.72
CA ILE A 147 4.18 -1.85 -4.91
C ILE A 147 2.91 -1.86 -5.76
N GLN A 148 2.80 -0.94 -6.74
CA GLN A 148 1.62 -0.82 -7.58
C GLN A 148 1.47 -2.01 -8.53
N ASN A 149 2.57 -2.43 -9.16
CA ASN A 149 2.58 -3.54 -10.10
C ASN A 149 2.78 -4.90 -9.41
N GLY A 150 3.16 -4.93 -8.13
CA GLY A 150 3.46 -6.15 -7.40
C GLY A 150 4.64 -6.90 -8.01
N SER A 151 5.66 -6.18 -8.48
CA SER A 151 6.90 -6.71 -9.01
C SER A 151 8.08 -6.32 -8.13
N ALA A 152 9.13 -7.13 -8.14
CA ALA A 152 10.36 -6.83 -7.43
C ALA A 152 11.56 -7.42 -8.16
N TYR A 153 12.72 -6.82 -7.97
CA TYR A 153 13.97 -7.39 -8.42
C TYR A 153 15.11 -7.05 -7.46
N GLY A 154 16.13 -7.91 -7.44
CA GLY A 154 17.36 -7.70 -6.71
C GLY A 154 18.52 -8.32 -7.47
N ASP A 155 19.65 -7.65 -7.44
CA ASP A 155 20.92 -8.05 -8.04
C ASP A 155 21.96 -8.45 -7.00
N ALA A 156 21.57 -8.55 -5.74
CA ALA A 156 22.36 -9.08 -4.64
C ALA A 156 22.10 -10.57 -4.45
N LYS A 157 23.04 -11.26 -3.78
CA LYS A 157 22.88 -12.68 -3.44
C LYS A 157 21.59 -12.94 -2.70
N VAL A 158 20.93 -14.02 -3.07
CA VAL A 158 19.72 -14.52 -2.42
C VAL A 158 20.01 -15.86 -1.78
N GLU A 159 19.71 -15.95 -0.50
CA GLU A 159 19.72 -17.20 0.26
C GLU A 159 18.27 -17.56 0.56
N GLY A 160 17.85 -18.77 0.18
CA GLY A 160 16.52 -19.29 0.44
C GLY A 160 16.57 -20.59 1.23
N GLN A 161 15.63 -20.74 2.14
CA GLN A 161 15.41 -22.02 2.84
C GLN A 161 13.91 -22.30 2.98
N GLY A 162 13.60 -23.60 3.10
CA GLY A 162 12.23 -24.04 3.25
C GLY A 162 12.12 -25.55 3.40
N PRO A 163 10.90 -26.10 3.46
CA PRO A 163 10.69 -27.56 3.59
C PRO A 163 11.27 -28.37 2.44
N PHE A 164 11.49 -27.76 1.28
CA PHE A 164 12.07 -28.43 0.11
C PHE A 164 13.61 -28.52 0.15
N GLY A 165 14.29 -27.63 0.90
CA GLY A 165 15.73 -27.53 0.91
C GLY A 165 16.26 -26.11 1.05
N THR A 166 17.45 -25.87 0.49
CA THR A 166 18.09 -24.54 0.45
C THR A 166 18.37 -24.11 -0.97
N LEU A 167 18.35 -22.80 -1.19
CA LEU A 167 18.59 -22.12 -2.46
C LEU A 167 19.65 -21.05 -2.28
N LEU A 168 20.57 -20.93 -3.23
CA LEU A 168 21.48 -19.80 -3.39
C LEU A 168 21.38 -19.31 -4.82
N ALA A 169 21.32 -17.99 -5.01
CA ALA A 169 21.30 -17.37 -6.33
C ALA A 169 22.03 -16.02 -6.29
N ASP A 170 22.43 -15.49 -7.44
CA ASP A 170 23.09 -14.19 -7.53
C ASP A 170 22.09 -13.03 -7.59
N GLY A 171 20.81 -13.31 -7.80
CA GLY A 171 19.75 -12.31 -7.84
C GLY A 171 18.38 -12.95 -8.03
N PHE A 172 17.35 -12.11 -8.06
CA PHE A 172 15.97 -12.55 -8.28
C PHE A 172 15.15 -11.52 -9.05
N THR A 173 14.08 -11.98 -9.65
CA THR A 173 13.04 -11.16 -10.28
C THR A 173 11.67 -11.73 -9.93
N ILE A 174 10.79 -10.93 -9.39
CA ILE A 174 9.38 -11.25 -9.18
C ILE A 174 8.58 -10.54 -10.26
N GLU A 175 7.87 -11.32 -11.08
CA GLU A 175 7.03 -10.77 -12.12
C GLU A 175 5.83 -10.00 -11.56
N LYS A 176 5.25 -9.16 -12.43
CA LYS A 176 4.03 -8.41 -12.11
C LYS A 176 3.02 -9.31 -11.42
N ASN A 177 2.48 -8.80 -10.33
CA ASN A 177 1.49 -9.49 -9.49
C ASN A 177 2.04 -10.59 -8.56
N GLY A 178 3.34 -10.75 -8.42
CA GLY A 178 3.93 -11.74 -7.50
C GLY A 178 3.67 -13.21 -7.87
N GLY A 179 3.32 -13.47 -9.14
CA GLY A 179 2.92 -14.82 -9.57
C GLY A 179 4.07 -15.78 -9.79
N THR A 180 5.22 -15.26 -10.18
CA THR A 180 6.40 -16.09 -10.53
C THR A 180 7.65 -15.42 -9.98
N ILE A 181 8.54 -16.22 -9.42
CA ILE A 181 9.86 -15.80 -8.96
C ILE A 181 10.90 -16.47 -9.85
N HIS A 182 11.73 -15.67 -10.50
CA HIS A 182 12.89 -16.13 -11.24
C HIS A 182 14.14 -15.85 -10.41
N PHE A 183 14.97 -16.86 -10.22
CA PHE A 183 16.28 -16.69 -9.63
C PHE A 183 17.32 -16.59 -10.73
N ASN A 184 18.22 -15.61 -10.63
CA ASN A 184 19.14 -15.23 -11.68
C ASN A 184 20.59 -15.57 -11.31
N GLY A 185 21.44 -15.72 -12.32
CA GLY A 185 22.89 -15.97 -12.16
C GLY A 185 23.21 -17.42 -11.80
N SER A 186 24.17 -17.60 -10.91
CA SER A 186 24.63 -18.94 -10.47
C SER A 186 23.68 -19.51 -9.44
N VAL A 187 22.64 -20.18 -9.91
CA VAL A 187 21.63 -20.78 -9.03
C VAL A 187 22.08 -22.16 -8.56
N ARG A 188 22.11 -22.36 -7.26
CA ARG A 188 22.41 -23.65 -6.61
C ARG A 188 21.30 -24.02 -5.64
N MET A 189 20.74 -25.22 -5.82
CA MET A 189 19.66 -25.70 -4.97
C MET A 189 20.07 -27.07 -4.38
N LYS A 190 19.87 -27.23 -3.08
CA LYS A 190 20.06 -28.50 -2.37
C LYS A 190 18.71 -28.94 -1.82
N LEU A 191 18.19 -30.05 -2.37
CA LEU A 191 16.92 -30.63 -1.95
C LEU A 191 17.09 -31.55 -0.75
N TYR A 192 16.15 -31.49 0.19
CA TYR A 192 16.06 -32.46 1.27
C TYR A 192 15.34 -33.71 0.76
N ARG A 193 15.99 -34.86 0.98
CA ARG A 193 15.35 -36.13 0.69
C ARG A 193 14.38 -36.47 1.82
N ARG A 194 13.12 -36.59 1.49
CA ARG A 194 12.10 -37.14 2.39
C ARG A 194 12.32 -38.64 2.61
#